data_2485b2569c68ba002efdcf28425db080
#
_entry.id   2485b2569c68ba002efdcf28425db080
#
_cell.length_a   1.000
_cell.length_b   1.000
_cell.length_c   1.000
_cell.angle_alpha   90.00
_cell.angle_beta   90.00
_cell.angle_gamma   90.00
#
_symmetry.space_group_name_H-M   'P 1'
#
loop_
_entity.id
_entity.type
_entity.pdbx_description
1 polymer ?
#
loop_
_entity_poly.entity_id
_entity_poly.type
_entity_poly.pdbx_seq_one_letter_code
_entity_poly.pdbx_strand_id
1 'polypeptide(L)'
;MKIQNGMWRKVAGSMLCIALLAGCSWFGGQKKPSWIDGISPDYPSAQYLTGVGQGDNRAVSEDQAYAAVARIFKAEISAQSKDWESYLVVEQRGASRDERRLTLDNLTHVSTDKVLENVKIVDRWYDPRKGMHYALAGMHRSQAETAFMERMTELDRSVQSDVDEAHRTSDKLAKVRALRRATRNLILRETYNADLRVIRASGQGTAPTNRVPELTRELEDYLSSNLVLAVAVTGDQVEPVQRALMEGLIKEGLHVTTVPSGMDLQTGGTGTGPAELLVRGLVRVWPIDVRDPQFMYVRWCSDFEVVDVMSQQVVGAISKGGKEGHLSEREATAKVIRVMQQEMSAEVAKAIAAHIYGESELPAEAIRPAGCPREGSRAKPATAIH
;
A
#
# COMPACT_ATOMS: atom_id res chain seq x y z
N MET A 1 1.61 -64.49 85.40
CA MET A 1 2.59 -64.96 84.43
C MET A 1 2.83 -63.84 83.49
N LYS A 2 3.88 -63.05 83.67
CA LYS A 2 4.33 -61.92 82.81
C LYS A 2 5.21 -62.49 81.72
N ILE A 3 5.12 -62.06 80.52
CA ILE A 3 6.15 -61.86 79.50
C ILE A 3 5.43 -61.74 78.16
N GLN A 4 5.58 -60.60 77.50
CA GLN A 4 5.82 -60.27 76.11
C GLN A 4 5.05 -58.99 75.67
N ASN A 5 5.58 -57.86 76.01
CA ASN A 5 5.18 -56.59 75.45
C ASN A 5 6.40 -55.67 75.11
N GLY A 6 7.52 -56.27 74.62
CA GLY A 6 8.77 -55.52 74.43
C GLY A 6 9.29 -55.42 72.94
N MET A 7 8.73 -56.19 72.04
CA MET A 7 9.35 -56.35 70.70
C MET A 7 8.68 -55.61 69.53
N TRP A 8 7.46 -55.11 69.74
CA TRP A 8 6.73 -54.41 68.67
C TRP A 8 6.98 -52.87 68.56
N ARG A 9 7.58 -52.26 69.62
CA ARG A 9 7.85 -50.81 69.61
C ARG A 9 9.13 -50.41 68.89
N LYS A 10 10.06 -51.32 68.58
CA LYS A 10 11.33 -51.03 67.91
C LYS A 10 11.24 -51.25 66.41
N VAL A 11 10.28 -51.97 65.87
CA VAL A 11 10.10 -52.20 64.43
C VAL A 11 9.28 -51.06 63.79
N ALA A 12 8.35 -50.42 64.48
CA ALA A 12 7.56 -49.32 63.99
C ALA A 12 8.36 -48.01 63.81
N GLY A 13 9.46 -47.82 64.63
CA GLY A 13 10.33 -46.62 64.53
C GLY A 13 11.29 -46.64 63.32
N SER A 14 11.69 -47.86 62.88
CA SER A 14 12.66 -48.00 61.79
C SER A 14 12.07 -47.92 60.42
N MET A 15 10.74 -48.21 60.27
CA MET A 15 10.00 -48.16 58.99
C MET A 15 9.54 -46.74 58.65
N LEU A 16 9.41 -45.85 59.66
CA LEU A 16 9.00 -44.45 59.47
C LEU A 16 10.17 -43.56 58.95
N CYS A 17 11.41 -43.90 59.26
CA CYS A 17 12.58 -43.14 58.74
C CYS A 17 12.96 -43.49 57.30
N ILE A 18 12.58 -44.66 56.77
CA ILE A 18 12.88 -45.04 55.39
C ILE A 18 11.85 -44.40 54.42
N ALA A 19 10.61 -44.12 54.87
CA ALA A 19 9.60 -43.44 54.07
C ALA A 19 9.87 -41.94 53.84
N LEU A 20 10.72 -41.29 54.67
CA LEU A 20 11.08 -39.89 54.55
C LEU A 20 12.27 -39.61 53.61
N LEU A 21 13.00 -40.62 53.16
CA LEU A 21 14.12 -40.50 52.22
C LEU A 21 13.73 -40.75 50.76
N ALA A 22 12.52 -41.27 50.49
CA ALA A 22 12.02 -41.51 49.14
C ALA A 22 11.28 -40.29 48.53
N GLY A 23 11.13 -39.18 49.28
CA GLY A 23 10.36 -37.99 48.87
C GLY A 23 11.16 -36.89 48.17
N CYS A 24 12.47 -37.00 48.00
CA CYS A 24 13.29 -35.90 47.46
C CYS A 24 13.73 -36.00 46.01
N SER A 25 13.17 -36.90 45.21
CA SER A 25 13.55 -37.01 43.79
C SER A 25 12.48 -36.51 42.79
N TRP A 26 11.48 -35.75 43.26
CA TRP A 26 10.46 -35.21 42.33
C TRP A 26 10.64 -33.73 41.97
N PHE A 27 11.76 -33.11 42.33
CA PHE A 27 12.20 -31.83 41.76
C PHE A 27 13.22 -32.06 40.64
N GLY A 28 12.94 -32.99 39.74
CA GLY A 28 13.67 -33.06 38.48
C GLY A 28 13.26 -31.83 37.64
N GLY A 29 14.15 -30.81 37.63
CA GLY A 29 13.95 -29.66 36.75
C GLY A 29 13.65 -30.16 35.34
N GLN A 30 12.56 -29.66 34.71
CA GLN A 30 12.19 -30.03 33.35
C GLN A 30 13.41 -29.93 32.45
N LYS A 31 13.81 -31.04 31.84
CA LYS A 31 14.95 -31.09 30.91
C LYS A 31 14.69 -30.06 29.79
N LYS A 32 15.71 -29.30 29.41
CA LYS A 32 15.64 -28.36 28.29
C LYS A 32 15.08 -29.08 27.05
N PRO A 33 13.98 -28.61 26.47
CA PRO A 33 13.41 -29.19 25.23
C PRO A 33 14.37 -29.02 24.06
N SER A 34 14.48 -30.04 23.21
CA SER A 34 15.36 -30.04 22.04
C SER A 34 14.95 -29.00 20.99
N TRP A 35 13.68 -28.61 20.94
CA TRP A 35 13.19 -27.62 20.00
C TRP A 35 13.80 -26.21 20.22
N ILE A 36 14.31 -25.90 21.41
CA ILE A 36 15.03 -24.66 21.71
C ILE A 36 16.32 -24.57 20.88
N ASP A 37 16.93 -25.70 20.59
CA ASP A 37 18.15 -25.80 19.78
C ASP A 37 17.82 -26.11 18.29
N GLY A 38 16.55 -25.95 17.88
CA GLY A 38 16.11 -26.15 16.50
C GLY A 38 15.75 -27.59 16.11
N ILE A 39 15.81 -28.54 17.05
CA ILE A 39 15.47 -29.94 16.82
C ILE A 39 14.12 -30.23 17.48
N SER A 40 13.10 -30.49 16.68
CA SER A 40 11.74 -30.74 17.18
C SER A 40 11.20 -32.09 16.70
N PRO A 41 11.46 -33.19 17.43
CA PRO A 41 10.96 -34.51 17.07
C PRO A 41 9.44 -34.61 16.99
N ASP A 42 8.74 -33.93 17.90
CA ASP A 42 7.27 -33.90 17.98
C ASP A 42 6.64 -32.99 16.91
N TYR A 43 7.43 -32.06 16.35
CA TYR A 43 7.02 -31.12 15.30
C TYR A 43 8.00 -31.13 14.13
N PRO A 44 8.11 -32.25 13.37
CA PRO A 44 9.07 -32.42 12.30
C PRO A 44 8.85 -31.39 11.18
N SER A 45 9.94 -30.83 10.63
CA SER A 45 9.91 -29.76 9.63
C SER A 45 9.17 -30.12 8.34
N ALA A 46 9.05 -31.41 8.04
CA ALA A 46 8.25 -31.91 6.91
C ALA A 46 6.72 -31.68 7.12
N GLN A 47 6.27 -31.65 8.36
CA GLN A 47 4.84 -31.49 8.71
C GLN A 47 4.53 -30.11 9.32
N TYR A 48 5.51 -29.49 9.96
CA TYR A 48 5.32 -28.23 10.66
C TYR A 48 6.32 -27.19 10.19
N LEU A 49 5.86 -25.94 10.14
CA LEU A 49 6.70 -24.75 10.12
C LEU A 49 6.72 -24.20 11.54
N THR A 50 7.91 -24.04 12.12
CA THR A 50 8.05 -23.65 13.51
C THR A 50 8.90 -22.40 13.70
N GLY A 51 8.60 -21.65 14.76
CA GLY A 51 9.38 -20.49 15.21
C GLY A 51 9.57 -20.50 16.72
N VAL A 52 10.80 -20.26 17.16
CA VAL A 52 11.15 -20.19 18.59
C VAL A 52 11.23 -18.74 19.02
N GLY A 53 10.58 -18.43 20.14
CA GLY A 53 10.67 -17.16 20.83
C GLY A 53 11.18 -17.30 22.25
N GLN A 54 11.86 -16.28 22.74
CA GLN A 54 12.33 -16.19 24.12
C GLN A 54 12.02 -14.81 24.69
N GLY A 55 11.78 -14.74 26.00
CA GLY A 55 11.49 -13.48 26.68
C GLY A 55 11.60 -13.60 28.20
N ASP A 56 11.59 -12.47 28.86
CA ASP A 56 11.59 -12.37 30.33
C ASP A 56 10.25 -12.78 30.97
N ASN A 57 9.20 -12.81 30.14
CA ASN A 57 7.88 -13.30 30.53
C ASN A 57 7.24 -14.12 29.40
N ARG A 58 6.14 -14.78 29.75
CA ARG A 58 5.42 -15.67 28.82
C ARG A 58 4.90 -14.95 27.59
N ALA A 59 4.26 -13.79 27.73
CA ALA A 59 3.67 -13.05 26.63
C ALA A 59 4.73 -12.66 25.60
N VAL A 60 5.86 -12.08 26.06
CA VAL A 60 6.98 -11.69 25.19
C VAL A 60 7.55 -12.91 24.45
N SER A 61 7.70 -14.07 25.13
CA SER A 61 8.20 -15.28 24.47
C SER A 61 7.25 -15.79 23.38
N GLU A 62 5.94 -15.74 23.61
CA GLU A 62 4.92 -16.12 22.64
C GLU A 62 4.91 -15.16 21.43
N ASP A 63 4.94 -13.85 21.66
CA ASP A 63 5.01 -12.82 20.61
C ASP A 63 6.27 -12.98 19.74
N GLN A 64 7.43 -13.26 20.37
CA GLN A 64 8.68 -13.51 19.65
C GLN A 64 8.61 -14.81 18.81
N ALA A 65 7.90 -15.84 19.27
CA ALA A 65 7.69 -17.07 18.51
C ALA A 65 6.81 -16.84 17.28
N TYR A 66 5.71 -16.08 17.41
CA TYR A 66 4.89 -15.65 16.28
C TYR A 66 5.69 -14.79 15.28
N ALA A 67 6.46 -13.83 15.78
CA ALA A 67 7.33 -12.98 14.96
C ALA A 67 8.41 -13.78 14.22
N ALA A 68 8.92 -14.87 14.82
CA ALA A 68 9.89 -15.75 14.16
C ALA A 68 9.28 -16.46 12.94
N VAL A 69 8.03 -16.94 13.05
CA VAL A 69 7.30 -17.51 11.92
C VAL A 69 7.01 -16.44 10.86
N ALA A 70 6.46 -15.29 11.25
CA ALA A 70 6.10 -14.19 10.34
C ALA A 70 7.29 -13.71 9.48
N ARG A 71 8.50 -13.65 10.04
CA ARG A 71 9.72 -13.24 9.32
C ARG A 71 10.07 -14.13 8.14
N ILE A 72 9.75 -15.43 8.20
CA ILE A 72 10.02 -16.38 7.11
C ILE A 72 9.16 -16.00 5.89
N PHE A 73 7.88 -15.70 6.10
CA PHE A 73 6.94 -15.31 5.04
C PHE A 73 7.26 -13.94 4.44
N LYS A 74 7.60 -12.96 5.29
CA LYS A 74 7.95 -11.61 4.82
C LYS A 74 9.15 -11.61 3.87
N ALA A 75 10.14 -12.46 4.10
CA ALA A 75 11.32 -12.56 3.24
C ALA A 75 10.97 -13.05 1.84
N GLU A 76 10.07 -14.04 1.70
CA GLU A 76 9.64 -14.59 0.41
C GLU A 76 8.83 -13.58 -0.41
N ILE A 77 7.89 -12.88 0.21
CA ILE A 77 7.06 -11.86 -0.48
C ILE A 77 7.94 -10.72 -1.02
N SER A 78 8.90 -10.26 -0.23
CA SER A 78 9.80 -9.17 -0.63
C SER A 78 10.63 -9.51 -1.88
N ALA A 79 10.92 -10.78 -2.13
CA ALA A 79 11.66 -11.21 -3.31
C ALA A 79 10.87 -11.06 -4.63
N GLN A 80 9.54 -10.97 -4.58
CA GLN A 80 8.65 -10.95 -5.74
C GLN A 80 7.99 -9.61 -6.03
N SER A 81 8.30 -8.58 -5.24
CA SER A 81 7.61 -7.29 -5.29
C SER A 81 7.85 -6.45 -6.55
N LYS A 82 8.86 -6.74 -7.37
CA LYS A 82 9.24 -5.93 -8.54
C LYS A 82 8.14 -5.85 -9.60
N ASP A 83 7.45 -6.95 -9.89
CA ASP A 83 6.37 -6.96 -10.87
C ASP A 83 5.15 -6.16 -10.39
N TRP A 84 4.96 -6.11 -9.07
CA TRP A 84 3.89 -5.37 -8.43
C TRP A 84 4.16 -3.85 -8.40
N GLU A 85 5.44 -3.45 -8.28
CA GLU A 85 5.84 -2.04 -8.38
C GLU A 85 5.44 -1.44 -9.74
N SER A 86 5.62 -2.19 -10.83
CA SER A 86 5.23 -1.77 -12.17
C SER A 86 3.72 -1.51 -12.26
N TYR A 87 2.90 -2.40 -11.70
CA TYR A 87 1.45 -2.18 -11.63
C TYR A 87 1.07 -0.94 -10.84
N LEU A 88 1.69 -0.71 -9.67
CA LEU A 88 1.38 0.45 -8.84
C LEU A 88 1.73 1.78 -9.50
N VAL A 89 2.71 1.81 -10.40
CA VAL A 89 3.00 3.00 -11.22
C VAL A 89 1.80 3.31 -12.13
N VAL A 90 1.17 2.31 -12.71
CA VAL A 90 -0.02 2.50 -13.58
C VAL A 90 -1.26 2.82 -12.76
N GLU A 91 -1.48 2.12 -11.65
CA GLU A 91 -2.65 2.30 -10.80
C GLU A 91 -2.64 3.62 -10.02
N GLN A 92 -1.49 4.00 -9.49
CA GLN A 92 -1.34 5.17 -8.61
C GLN A 92 -0.57 6.29 -9.32
N ARG A 93 -1.08 6.74 -10.48
CA ARG A 93 -0.53 7.86 -11.20
C ARG A 93 -0.52 9.12 -10.33
N GLY A 94 0.57 9.87 -10.36
CA GLY A 94 0.78 11.03 -9.49
C GLY A 94 1.18 10.72 -8.05
N ALA A 95 1.12 9.46 -7.60
CA ALA A 95 1.59 9.08 -6.27
C ALA A 95 3.12 9.08 -6.19
N SER A 96 3.65 9.47 -5.04
CA SER A 96 5.08 9.40 -4.76
C SER A 96 5.55 7.94 -4.64
N ARG A 97 6.87 7.74 -4.73
CA ARG A 97 7.46 6.41 -4.54
C ARG A 97 7.16 5.85 -3.14
N ASP A 98 7.13 6.72 -2.13
CA ASP A 98 6.87 6.29 -0.74
C ASP A 98 5.41 5.89 -0.54
N GLU A 99 4.44 6.59 -1.17
CA GLU A 99 3.02 6.20 -1.15
C GLU A 99 2.81 4.83 -1.80
N ARG A 100 3.42 4.56 -2.95
CA ARG A 100 3.38 3.23 -3.60
C ARG A 100 4.00 2.14 -2.75
N ARG A 101 5.11 2.45 -2.06
CA ARG A 101 5.75 1.51 -1.13
C ARG A 101 4.85 1.15 0.05
N LEU A 102 4.15 2.15 0.63
CA LEU A 102 3.18 1.90 1.70
C LEU A 102 2.04 0.97 1.24
N THR A 103 1.60 1.10 0.00
CA THR A 103 0.58 0.20 -0.57
C THR A 103 1.09 -1.23 -0.70
N LEU A 104 2.33 -1.44 -1.15
CA LEU A 104 2.96 -2.77 -1.17
C LEU A 104 3.09 -3.36 0.23
N ASP A 105 3.53 -2.56 1.20
CA ASP A 105 3.63 -2.99 2.59
C ASP A 105 2.26 -3.42 3.13
N ASN A 106 1.18 -2.69 2.83
CA ASN A 106 -0.17 -3.05 3.23
C ASN A 106 -0.64 -4.37 2.61
N LEU A 107 -0.38 -4.60 1.30
CA LEU A 107 -0.70 -5.87 0.64
C LEU A 107 0.05 -7.04 1.30
N THR A 108 1.31 -6.82 1.68
CA THR A 108 2.13 -7.80 2.40
C THR A 108 1.57 -8.09 3.80
N HIS A 109 1.09 -7.06 4.51
CA HIS A 109 0.49 -7.23 5.84
C HIS A 109 -0.78 -8.09 5.81
N VAL A 110 -1.67 -7.89 4.85
CA VAL A 110 -2.90 -8.69 4.71
C VAL A 110 -2.58 -10.19 4.61
N SER A 111 -1.54 -10.56 3.88
CA SER A 111 -1.10 -11.95 3.78
C SER A 111 -0.51 -12.46 5.08
N THR A 112 0.38 -11.70 5.72
CA THR A 112 1.03 -12.10 6.99
C THR A 112 0.01 -12.34 8.09
N ASP A 113 -1.04 -11.52 8.21
CA ASP A 113 -2.12 -11.71 9.18
C ASP A 113 -2.84 -13.04 8.95
N LYS A 114 -3.13 -13.39 7.68
CA LYS A 114 -3.74 -14.67 7.32
C LYS A 114 -2.85 -15.87 7.63
N VAL A 115 -1.54 -15.75 7.46
CA VAL A 115 -0.56 -16.75 7.87
C VAL A 115 -0.67 -16.99 9.37
N LEU A 116 -0.68 -15.93 10.18
CA LEU A 116 -0.69 -16.03 11.63
C LEU A 116 -1.98 -16.65 12.18
N GLU A 117 -3.11 -16.57 11.50
CA GLU A 117 -4.33 -17.30 11.85
C GLU A 117 -4.13 -18.83 11.94
N ASN A 118 -3.17 -19.37 11.19
CA ASN A 118 -2.85 -20.80 11.15
C ASN A 118 -1.71 -21.19 12.10
N VAL A 119 -1.11 -20.24 12.81
CA VAL A 119 -0.02 -20.47 13.77
C VAL A 119 -0.56 -20.56 15.17
N LYS A 120 -0.07 -21.52 15.95
CA LYS A 120 -0.43 -21.70 17.37
C LYS A 120 0.82 -21.90 18.21
N ILE A 121 0.78 -21.49 19.46
CA ILE A 121 1.83 -21.89 20.41
C ILE A 121 1.61 -23.37 20.76
N VAL A 122 2.53 -24.20 20.32
CA VAL A 122 2.45 -25.66 20.45
C VAL A 122 3.21 -26.19 21.64
N ASP A 123 4.22 -25.46 22.13
CA ASP A 123 4.96 -25.83 23.34
C ASP A 123 5.53 -24.60 24.07
N ARG A 124 5.82 -24.74 25.35
CA ARG A 124 6.38 -23.71 26.24
C ARG A 124 7.35 -24.33 27.22
N TRP A 125 8.40 -23.58 27.55
CA TRP A 125 9.34 -23.98 28.56
C TRP A 125 9.88 -22.76 29.32
N TYR A 126 10.13 -22.95 30.65
CA TYR A 126 10.74 -21.94 31.49
C TYR A 126 12.11 -22.42 31.97
N ASP A 127 13.15 -21.62 31.77
CA ASP A 127 14.48 -21.87 32.32
C ASP A 127 14.63 -21.17 33.67
N PRO A 128 14.55 -21.91 34.80
CA PRO A 128 14.64 -21.30 36.12
C PRO A 128 16.05 -20.77 36.45
N ARG A 129 17.09 -21.24 35.71
CA ARG A 129 18.47 -20.77 35.92
C ARG A 129 18.70 -19.40 35.30
N LYS A 130 18.03 -19.13 34.16
CA LYS A 130 18.13 -17.86 33.42
C LYS A 130 16.98 -16.92 33.70
N GLY A 131 15.90 -17.38 34.34
CA GLY A 131 14.65 -16.63 34.49
C GLY A 131 13.95 -16.34 33.19
N MET A 132 14.15 -17.17 32.14
CA MET A 132 13.69 -16.93 30.77
C MET A 132 12.57 -17.89 30.38
N HIS A 133 11.55 -17.33 29.73
CA HIS A 133 10.48 -18.08 29.09
C HIS A 133 10.82 -18.34 27.63
N TYR A 134 10.45 -19.53 27.16
CA TYR A 134 10.58 -19.95 25.78
C TYR A 134 9.23 -20.43 25.27
N ALA A 135 8.91 -20.13 24.02
CA ALA A 135 7.72 -20.59 23.34
C ALA A 135 8.07 -21.13 21.96
N LEU A 136 7.38 -22.18 21.55
CA LEU A 136 7.44 -22.74 20.21
C LEU A 136 6.10 -22.43 19.51
N ALA A 137 6.13 -21.61 18.48
CA ALA A 137 5.03 -21.44 17.56
C ALA A 137 5.10 -22.49 16.46
N GLY A 138 3.99 -23.07 16.07
CA GLY A 138 3.90 -24.09 15.03
C GLY A 138 2.69 -23.90 14.13
N MET A 139 2.89 -24.11 12.82
CA MET A 139 1.87 -24.17 11.79
C MET A 139 1.90 -25.56 11.17
N HIS A 140 0.74 -26.22 11.09
CA HIS A 140 0.64 -27.50 10.39
C HIS A 140 0.54 -27.26 8.90
N ARG A 141 1.57 -27.69 8.14
CA ARG A 141 1.74 -27.39 6.71
C ARG A 141 0.54 -27.80 5.85
N SER A 142 0.00 -29.02 6.02
CA SER A 142 -1.10 -29.49 5.18
C SER A 142 -2.42 -28.75 5.45
N GLN A 143 -2.68 -28.34 6.70
CA GLN A 143 -3.87 -27.55 7.03
C GLN A 143 -3.78 -26.15 6.43
N ALA A 144 -2.62 -25.50 6.61
CA ALA A 144 -2.37 -24.19 6.02
C ALA A 144 -2.42 -24.26 4.48
N GLU A 145 -1.79 -25.27 3.86
CA GLU A 145 -1.84 -25.48 2.41
C GLU A 145 -3.27 -25.55 1.87
N THR A 146 -4.15 -26.32 2.52
CA THR A 146 -5.55 -26.43 2.11
C THR A 146 -6.25 -25.07 2.15
N ALA A 147 -6.13 -24.32 3.26
CA ALA A 147 -6.75 -23.01 3.41
C ALA A 147 -6.24 -21.99 2.36
N PHE A 148 -4.94 -22.00 2.08
CA PHE A 148 -4.33 -21.13 1.09
C PHE A 148 -4.75 -21.50 -0.35
N MET A 149 -4.82 -22.78 -0.67
CA MET A 149 -5.29 -23.26 -1.98
C MET A 149 -6.75 -22.90 -2.25
N GLU A 150 -7.62 -23.02 -1.23
CA GLU A 150 -9.01 -22.59 -1.34
C GLU A 150 -9.11 -21.10 -1.64
N ARG A 151 -8.35 -20.26 -0.91
CA ARG A 151 -8.33 -18.81 -1.13
C ARG A 151 -7.79 -18.44 -2.50
N MET A 152 -6.71 -19.07 -2.94
CA MET A 152 -6.16 -18.85 -4.27
C MET A 152 -7.14 -19.24 -5.38
N THR A 153 -7.87 -20.34 -5.20
CA THR A 153 -8.90 -20.79 -6.17
C THR A 153 -10.05 -19.78 -6.27
N GLU A 154 -10.44 -19.18 -5.15
CA GLU A 154 -11.45 -18.11 -5.14
C GLU A 154 -10.96 -16.86 -5.89
N LEU A 155 -9.71 -16.45 -5.64
CA LEU A 155 -9.09 -15.33 -6.34
C LEU A 155 -8.91 -15.60 -7.84
N ASP A 156 -8.50 -16.81 -8.24
CA ASP A 156 -8.40 -17.21 -9.64
C ASP A 156 -9.73 -17.10 -10.37
N ARG A 157 -10.86 -17.49 -9.73
CA ARG A 157 -12.21 -17.27 -10.28
C ARG A 157 -12.57 -15.81 -10.41
N SER A 158 -12.25 -14.99 -9.40
CA SER A 158 -12.50 -13.54 -9.45
C SER A 158 -11.69 -12.88 -10.56
N VAL A 159 -10.41 -13.20 -10.69
CA VAL A 159 -9.54 -12.71 -11.77
C VAL A 159 -10.12 -13.07 -13.13
N GLN A 160 -10.50 -14.32 -13.34
CA GLN A 160 -11.07 -14.76 -14.62
C GLN A 160 -12.39 -14.04 -14.93
N SER A 161 -13.26 -13.89 -13.94
CA SER A 161 -14.52 -13.14 -14.09
C SER A 161 -14.31 -11.68 -14.49
N ASP A 162 -13.33 -11.01 -13.83
CA ASP A 162 -12.99 -9.61 -14.11
C ASP A 162 -12.36 -9.46 -15.52
N VAL A 163 -11.49 -10.38 -15.93
CA VAL A 163 -10.89 -10.41 -17.28
C VAL A 163 -11.97 -10.62 -18.34
N ASP A 164 -12.89 -11.56 -18.12
CA ASP A 164 -14.00 -11.82 -19.03
C ASP A 164 -14.97 -10.60 -19.13
N GLU A 165 -15.19 -9.90 -18.02
CA GLU A 165 -15.95 -8.64 -18.02
C GLU A 165 -15.24 -7.57 -18.85
N ALA A 166 -13.93 -7.39 -18.65
CA ALA A 166 -13.13 -6.43 -19.39
C ALA A 166 -13.15 -6.68 -20.90
N HIS A 167 -13.17 -7.93 -21.34
CA HIS A 167 -13.19 -8.29 -22.75
C HIS A 167 -14.59 -8.19 -23.39
N ARG A 168 -15.67 -8.29 -22.60
CA ARG A 168 -17.05 -8.22 -23.08
C ARG A 168 -17.64 -6.83 -23.11
N THR A 169 -17.20 -5.95 -22.21
CA THR A 169 -17.77 -4.60 -22.10
C THR A 169 -17.31 -3.69 -23.22
N SER A 170 -18.24 -2.87 -23.74
CA SER A 170 -17.93 -1.77 -24.67
C SER A 170 -17.68 -0.44 -23.94
N ASP A 171 -18.00 -0.36 -22.66
CA ASP A 171 -17.75 0.83 -21.84
C ASP A 171 -16.27 0.91 -21.47
N LYS A 172 -15.62 2.01 -21.85
CA LYS A 172 -14.18 2.23 -21.64
C LYS A 172 -13.80 2.22 -20.16
N LEU A 173 -14.56 2.92 -19.33
CA LEU A 173 -14.26 3.00 -17.89
C LEU A 173 -14.57 1.67 -17.18
N ALA A 174 -15.66 1.00 -17.56
CA ALA A 174 -15.97 -0.33 -17.03
C ALA A 174 -14.85 -1.33 -17.36
N LYS A 175 -14.30 -1.30 -18.58
CA LYS A 175 -13.15 -2.14 -18.97
C LYS A 175 -11.92 -1.85 -18.11
N VAL A 176 -11.57 -0.57 -17.94
CA VAL A 176 -10.43 -0.17 -17.10
C VAL A 176 -10.61 -0.64 -15.68
N ARG A 177 -11.79 -0.46 -15.08
CA ARG A 177 -12.12 -0.88 -13.72
C ARG A 177 -12.05 -2.41 -13.57
N ALA A 178 -12.53 -3.15 -14.55
CA ALA A 178 -12.45 -4.61 -14.55
C ALA A 178 -11.01 -5.11 -14.64
N LEU A 179 -10.19 -4.57 -15.56
CA LEU A 179 -8.75 -4.91 -15.65
C LEU A 179 -8.00 -4.57 -14.35
N ARG A 180 -8.32 -3.43 -13.73
CA ARG A 180 -7.74 -3.06 -12.44
C ARG A 180 -8.09 -4.05 -11.35
N ARG A 181 -9.38 -4.42 -11.20
CA ARG A 181 -9.80 -5.43 -10.21
C ARG A 181 -9.11 -6.76 -10.44
N ALA A 182 -9.06 -7.21 -11.70
CA ALA A 182 -8.37 -8.44 -12.10
C ALA A 182 -6.90 -8.41 -11.65
N THR A 183 -6.18 -7.32 -11.94
CA THR A 183 -4.76 -7.20 -11.62
C THR A 183 -4.54 -7.14 -10.10
N ARG A 184 -5.36 -6.40 -9.34
CA ARG A 184 -5.28 -6.36 -7.87
C ARG A 184 -5.53 -7.73 -7.24
N ASN A 185 -6.57 -8.44 -7.68
CA ASN A 185 -6.87 -9.78 -7.21
C ASN A 185 -5.75 -10.77 -7.57
N LEU A 186 -5.13 -10.60 -8.74
CA LEU A 186 -4.00 -11.42 -9.16
C LEU A 186 -2.75 -11.14 -8.31
N ILE A 187 -2.45 -9.90 -7.96
CA ILE A 187 -1.36 -9.56 -7.04
C ILE A 187 -1.62 -10.18 -5.67
N LEU A 188 -2.83 -10.08 -5.15
CA LEU A 188 -3.19 -10.72 -3.87
C LEU A 188 -3.04 -12.24 -3.97
N ARG A 189 -3.45 -12.85 -5.08
CA ARG A 189 -3.26 -14.28 -5.36
C ARG A 189 -1.77 -14.66 -5.37
N GLU A 190 -0.92 -13.86 -5.99
CA GLU A 190 0.53 -14.09 -6.03
C GLU A 190 1.17 -13.91 -4.65
N THR A 191 0.64 -13.04 -3.81
CA THR A 191 1.05 -12.93 -2.40
C THR A 191 0.77 -14.24 -1.66
N TYR A 192 -0.43 -14.82 -1.79
CA TYR A 192 -0.75 -16.14 -1.23
C TYR A 192 0.09 -17.26 -1.85
N ASN A 193 0.45 -17.15 -3.13
CA ASN A 193 1.33 -18.11 -3.80
C ASN A 193 2.77 -18.08 -3.27
N ALA A 194 3.27 -16.89 -2.90
CA ALA A 194 4.54 -16.74 -2.21
C ALA A 194 4.52 -17.44 -0.83
N ASP A 195 3.45 -17.21 -0.07
CA ASP A 195 3.26 -17.90 1.21
C ASP A 195 3.14 -19.43 1.04
N LEU A 196 2.43 -19.87 0.01
CA LEU A 196 2.29 -21.31 -0.29
C LEU A 196 3.64 -21.98 -0.54
N ARG A 197 4.61 -21.28 -1.16
CA ARG A 197 5.98 -21.79 -1.32
C ARG A 197 6.69 -22.03 0.01
N VAL A 198 6.47 -21.16 0.97
CA VAL A 198 6.99 -21.33 2.34
C VAL A 198 6.28 -22.50 3.06
N ILE A 199 4.96 -22.59 2.88
CA ILE A 199 4.13 -23.61 3.53
C ILE A 199 4.48 -25.01 3.00
N ARG A 200 4.67 -25.17 1.70
CA ARG A 200 5.02 -26.44 1.09
C ARG A 200 6.47 -26.83 1.37
N ALA A 201 6.68 -28.05 1.80
CA ALA A 201 8.05 -28.59 1.97
C ALA A 201 8.83 -28.66 0.66
N SER A 202 8.15 -28.73 -0.50
CA SER A 202 8.74 -28.69 -1.83
C SER A 202 9.24 -27.32 -2.25
N GLY A 203 8.81 -26.24 -1.58
CA GLY A 203 9.09 -24.87 -1.99
C GLY A 203 8.35 -24.42 -3.26
N GLN A 204 7.39 -25.22 -3.78
CA GLN A 204 6.72 -24.93 -5.04
C GLN A 204 5.36 -24.26 -4.84
N GLY A 205 5.12 -23.18 -5.59
CA GLY A 205 3.82 -22.54 -5.70
C GLY A 205 2.94 -23.19 -6.78
N THR A 206 1.86 -22.48 -7.12
CA THR A 206 0.93 -22.85 -8.20
C THR A 206 0.94 -21.75 -9.25
N ALA A 207 1.17 -22.11 -10.51
CA ALA A 207 1.18 -21.15 -11.62
C ALA A 207 -0.22 -20.51 -11.80
N PRO A 208 -0.30 -19.19 -11.97
CA PRO A 208 -1.55 -18.52 -12.31
C PRO A 208 -1.91 -18.70 -13.79
N THR A 209 -3.21 -18.56 -14.12
CA THR A 209 -3.67 -18.55 -15.53
C THR A 209 -3.26 -17.25 -16.23
N ASN A 210 -3.40 -16.12 -15.53
CA ASN A 210 -3.01 -14.80 -16.00
C ASN A 210 -1.76 -14.33 -15.26
N ARG A 211 -0.96 -13.46 -15.86
CA ARG A 211 0.26 -12.91 -15.24
C ARG A 211 0.13 -11.42 -14.97
N VAL A 212 0.62 -10.96 -13.81
CA VAL A 212 0.59 -9.55 -13.42
C VAL A 212 1.17 -8.63 -14.50
N PRO A 213 2.36 -8.88 -15.08
CA PRO A 213 2.91 -8.01 -16.12
C PRO A 213 2.06 -7.96 -17.39
N GLU A 214 1.35 -9.02 -17.73
CA GLU A 214 0.49 -9.10 -18.92
C GLU A 214 -0.76 -8.24 -18.74
N LEU A 215 -1.48 -8.40 -17.62
CA LEU A 215 -2.66 -7.58 -17.31
C LEU A 215 -2.29 -6.12 -17.06
N THR A 216 -1.14 -5.85 -16.44
CA THR A 216 -0.64 -4.47 -16.25
C THR A 216 -0.40 -3.80 -17.60
N ARG A 217 0.25 -4.50 -18.53
CA ARG A 217 0.49 -3.97 -19.88
C ARG A 217 -0.82 -3.77 -20.63
N GLU A 218 -1.75 -4.71 -20.58
CA GLU A 218 -3.07 -4.55 -21.20
C GLU A 218 -3.80 -3.30 -20.67
N LEU A 219 -3.78 -3.09 -19.35
CA LEU A 219 -4.36 -1.91 -18.71
C LEU A 219 -3.66 -0.62 -19.18
N GLU A 220 -2.33 -0.59 -19.23
CA GLU A 220 -1.53 0.56 -19.66
C GLU A 220 -1.75 0.89 -21.12
N ASP A 221 -1.69 -0.11 -22.01
CA ASP A 221 -1.93 0.03 -23.45
C ASP A 221 -3.35 0.53 -23.71
N TYR A 222 -4.32 0.01 -22.97
CA TYR A 222 -5.71 0.45 -23.10
C TYR A 222 -5.91 1.90 -22.66
N LEU A 223 -5.33 2.28 -21.50
CA LEU A 223 -5.39 3.67 -20.99
C LEU A 223 -4.73 4.64 -21.97
N SER A 224 -3.54 4.32 -22.48
CA SER A 224 -2.81 5.19 -23.41
C SER A 224 -3.49 5.34 -24.76
N SER A 225 -4.18 4.31 -25.23
CA SER A 225 -4.82 4.30 -26.54
C SER A 225 -6.25 4.84 -26.54
N ASN A 226 -6.96 4.76 -25.43
CA ASN A 226 -8.41 5.03 -25.37
C ASN A 226 -8.79 6.15 -24.40
N LEU A 227 -7.86 6.65 -23.58
CA LEU A 227 -8.10 7.76 -22.67
C LEU A 227 -7.32 8.99 -23.13
N VAL A 228 -7.98 9.89 -23.82
CA VAL A 228 -7.40 11.14 -24.32
C VAL A 228 -7.79 12.29 -23.39
N LEU A 229 -6.79 13.03 -22.91
CA LEU A 229 -6.96 14.20 -22.06
C LEU A 229 -6.78 15.48 -22.89
N ALA A 230 -7.65 16.46 -22.67
CA ALA A 230 -7.44 17.82 -23.15
C ALA A 230 -7.08 18.74 -22.01
N VAL A 231 -6.18 19.70 -22.24
CA VAL A 231 -5.77 20.70 -21.24
C VAL A 231 -6.08 22.10 -21.76
N ALA A 232 -6.81 22.89 -20.95
CA ALA A 232 -7.16 24.28 -21.22
C ALA A 232 -6.81 25.15 -20.01
N VAL A 233 -5.94 26.11 -20.19
CA VAL A 233 -5.51 27.05 -19.16
C VAL A 233 -5.99 28.46 -19.50
N THR A 234 -6.44 29.23 -18.51
CA THR A 234 -6.83 30.63 -18.61
C THR A 234 -6.08 31.48 -17.58
N GLY A 235 -6.04 32.80 -17.75
CA GLY A 235 -5.43 33.73 -16.81
C GLY A 235 -4.02 34.15 -17.21
N ASP A 236 -3.05 34.11 -16.29
CA ASP A 236 -1.68 34.55 -16.50
C ASP A 236 -0.78 33.41 -16.95
N GLN A 237 0.24 33.72 -17.76
CA GLN A 237 1.23 32.73 -18.23
C GLN A 237 0.60 31.49 -18.92
N VAL A 238 -0.49 31.67 -19.69
CA VAL A 238 -1.30 30.59 -20.25
C VAL A 238 -0.46 29.55 -20.99
N GLU A 239 0.29 29.97 -22.04
CA GLU A 239 1.06 29.01 -22.86
C GLU A 239 2.17 28.27 -22.07
N PRO A 240 3.00 28.97 -21.25
CA PRO A 240 4.01 28.27 -20.43
C PRO A 240 3.41 27.29 -19.43
N VAL A 241 2.30 27.67 -18.78
CA VAL A 241 1.64 26.80 -17.78
C VAL A 241 0.97 25.61 -18.47
N GLN A 242 0.25 25.83 -19.57
CA GLN A 242 -0.38 24.75 -20.34
C GLN A 242 0.65 23.72 -20.79
N ARG A 243 1.78 24.19 -21.35
CA ARG A 243 2.89 23.32 -21.74
C ARG A 243 3.46 22.54 -20.57
N ALA A 244 3.71 23.22 -19.43
CA ALA A 244 4.26 22.60 -18.24
C ALA A 244 3.32 21.51 -17.66
N LEU A 245 2.02 21.76 -17.62
CA LEU A 245 1.02 20.77 -17.22
C LEU A 245 0.98 19.57 -18.15
N MET A 246 0.95 19.82 -19.47
CA MET A 246 0.95 18.75 -20.47
C MET A 246 2.19 17.87 -20.33
N GLU A 247 3.39 18.47 -20.24
CA GLU A 247 4.64 17.74 -20.04
C GLU A 247 4.64 16.94 -18.72
N GLY A 248 4.08 17.51 -17.65
CA GLY A 248 3.93 16.82 -16.38
C GLY A 248 2.98 15.63 -16.46
N LEU A 249 1.81 15.79 -17.07
CA LEU A 249 0.82 14.71 -17.26
C LEU A 249 1.35 13.60 -18.18
N ILE A 250 2.10 13.96 -19.24
CA ILE A 250 2.79 12.97 -20.11
C ILE A 250 3.81 12.16 -19.30
N LYS A 251 4.59 12.79 -18.39
CA LYS A 251 5.50 12.07 -17.50
C LYS A 251 4.76 11.09 -16.56
N GLU A 252 3.54 11.42 -16.17
CA GLU A 252 2.67 10.52 -15.42
C GLU A 252 2.04 9.42 -16.31
N GLY A 253 2.42 9.34 -17.59
CA GLY A 253 1.98 8.32 -18.54
C GLY A 253 0.56 8.54 -19.08
N LEU A 254 0.08 9.77 -19.07
CA LEU A 254 -1.24 10.13 -19.62
C LEU A 254 -1.11 10.64 -21.07
N HIS A 255 -2.08 10.28 -21.92
CA HIS A 255 -2.13 10.77 -23.30
C HIS A 255 -2.84 12.12 -23.34
N VAL A 256 -2.08 13.18 -23.63
CA VAL A 256 -2.57 14.57 -23.58
C VAL A 256 -2.59 15.18 -24.97
N THR A 257 -3.70 15.83 -25.32
CA THR A 257 -3.84 16.65 -26.55
C THR A 257 -4.05 18.11 -26.21
N THR A 258 -3.76 18.98 -27.16
CA THR A 258 -3.96 20.43 -27.02
C THR A 258 -5.36 20.82 -27.47
N VAL A 259 -6.03 21.68 -26.70
CA VAL A 259 -7.21 22.42 -27.19
C VAL A 259 -6.71 23.75 -27.77
N PRO A 260 -7.03 24.12 -28.99
CA PRO A 260 -6.68 25.43 -29.56
C PRO A 260 -7.25 26.54 -28.68
N SER A 261 -6.41 27.55 -28.36
CA SER A 261 -6.83 28.74 -27.63
C SER A 261 -7.94 29.47 -28.37
N GLY A 262 -9.13 29.60 -27.75
CA GLY A 262 -10.30 30.30 -28.33
C GLY A 262 -11.45 29.40 -28.77
N MET A 263 -11.35 28.08 -28.62
CA MET A 263 -12.48 27.20 -28.87
C MET A 263 -13.44 27.23 -27.67
N ASP A 264 -14.68 27.61 -27.92
CA ASP A 264 -15.74 27.64 -26.89
C ASP A 264 -16.05 26.19 -26.46
N LEU A 265 -15.56 25.78 -25.33
CA LEU A 265 -15.69 24.40 -24.77
C LEU A 265 -17.15 24.07 -24.38
N GLN A 266 -18.07 25.04 -24.49
CA GLN A 266 -19.49 24.86 -24.18
C GLN A 266 -20.32 24.34 -25.37
N THR A 267 -19.82 24.48 -26.56
CA THR A 267 -20.46 23.91 -27.77
C THR A 267 -19.61 22.76 -28.25
N GLY A 268 -20.14 21.53 -28.24
CA GLY A 268 -19.51 20.31 -28.73
C GLY A 268 -19.07 20.40 -30.19
N GLY A 269 -18.11 21.31 -30.49
CA GLY A 269 -17.57 21.60 -31.82
C GLY A 269 -16.56 20.53 -32.23
N THR A 270 -16.86 19.90 -33.33
CA THR A 270 -16.12 18.92 -34.13
C THR A 270 -14.75 19.41 -34.56
N GLY A 271 -13.76 19.41 -33.70
CA GLY A 271 -12.46 20.00 -34.05
C GLY A 271 -11.19 19.46 -33.45
N THR A 272 -11.24 18.38 -32.74
CA THR A 272 -10.08 17.51 -32.36
C THR A 272 -10.67 16.22 -31.85
N GLY A 273 -10.03 15.06 -32.04
CA GLY A 273 -10.58 13.77 -31.65
C GLY A 273 -11.17 13.77 -30.23
N PRO A 274 -12.14 12.91 -29.92
CA PRO A 274 -12.92 12.99 -28.70
C PRO A 274 -12.02 12.82 -27.48
N ALA A 275 -11.71 13.95 -26.81
CA ALA A 275 -11.12 13.87 -25.46
C ALA A 275 -12.20 13.34 -24.51
N GLU A 276 -11.88 12.36 -23.72
CA GLU A 276 -12.76 11.81 -22.69
C GLU A 276 -12.76 12.69 -21.43
N LEU A 277 -11.63 13.28 -21.09
CA LEU A 277 -11.48 14.16 -19.94
C LEU A 277 -10.88 15.51 -20.34
N LEU A 278 -11.40 16.57 -19.75
CA LEU A 278 -10.89 17.93 -19.90
C LEU A 278 -10.34 18.45 -18.57
N VAL A 279 -9.07 18.78 -18.56
CA VAL A 279 -8.45 19.54 -17.47
C VAL A 279 -8.53 21.02 -17.82
N ARG A 280 -9.39 21.76 -17.13
CA ARG A 280 -9.51 23.21 -17.32
C ARG A 280 -9.15 23.96 -16.05
N GLY A 281 -8.49 25.11 -16.17
CA GLY A 281 -8.15 25.87 -14.98
C GLY A 281 -7.76 27.31 -15.23
N LEU A 282 -7.78 28.06 -14.12
CA LEU A 282 -7.37 29.44 -14.04
C LEU A 282 -6.05 29.54 -13.26
N VAL A 283 -5.09 30.28 -13.82
CA VAL A 283 -3.84 30.61 -13.13
C VAL A 283 -3.71 32.10 -12.98
N ARG A 284 -3.26 32.53 -11.79
CA ARG A 284 -2.91 33.91 -11.48
C ARG A 284 -1.51 33.96 -10.92
N VAL A 285 -0.68 34.91 -11.42
CA VAL A 285 0.67 35.17 -10.96
C VAL A 285 0.86 36.67 -10.87
N TRP A 286 1.26 37.16 -9.69
CA TRP A 286 1.45 38.60 -9.47
C TRP A 286 2.63 38.87 -8.54
N PRO A 287 3.40 39.97 -8.77
CA PRO A 287 4.47 40.37 -7.88
C PRO A 287 3.91 40.80 -6.52
N ILE A 288 4.68 40.53 -5.49
CA ILE A 288 4.40 41.01 -4.13
C ILE A 288 5.62 41.72 -3.57
N ASP A 289 5.37 42.82 -2.87
CA ASP A 289 6.40 43.55 -2.16
C ASP A 289 6.67 42.84 -0.83
N VAL A 290 7.81 42.17 -0.77
CA VAL A 290 8.36 41.59 0.45
C VAL A 290 9.63 42.35 0.74
N ARG A 291 9.79 42.91 1.92
CA ARG A 291 10.99 43.67 2.32
C ARG A 291 12.23 42.74 2.41
N ASP A 292 12.70 42.30 1.26
CA ASP A 292 13.86 41.47 1.11
C ASP A 292 14.81 42.18 0.12
N PRO A 293 16.02 42.55 0.54
CA PRO A 293 16.94 43.34 -0.32
C PRO A 293 17.56 42.52 -1.47
N GLN A 294 17.42 41.17 -1.46
CA GLN A 294 18.09 40.29 -2.41
C GLN A 294 17.15 39.59 -3.37
N PHE A 295 15.86 39.39 -2.98
CA PHE A 295 14.93 38.56 -3.74
C PHE A 295 13.69 39.35 -4.14
N MET A 296 13.25 39.12 -5.37
CA MET A 296 11.94 39.49 -5.89
C MET A 296 10.97 38.32 -5.69
N TYR A 297 9.77 38.60 -5.20
CA TYR A 297 8.78 37.56 -4.93
C TYR A 297 7.56 37.70 -5.80
N VAL A 298 7.05 36.56 -6.25
CA VAL A 298 5.74 36.44 -6.89
C VAL A 298 4.84 35.54 -6.07
N ARG A 299 3.57 35.91 -5.99
CA ARG A 299 2.53 35.04 -5.49
C ARG A 299 1.77 34.46 -6.65
N TRP A 300 1.36 33.24 -6.48
CA TRP A 300 0.55 32.56 -7.48
C TRP A 300 -0.59 31.80 -6.85
N CYS A 301 -1.66 31.59 -7.61
CA CYS A 301 -2.71 30.62 -7.31
C CYS A 301 -3.23 30.01 -8.59
N SER A 302 -3.75 28.80 -8.45
CA SER A 302 -4.33 28.04 -9.54
C SER A 302 -5.56 27.27 -9.05
N ASP A 303 -6.59 27.26 -9.89
CA ASP A 303 -7.81 26.47 -9.71
C ASP A 303 -7.99 25.62 -10.96
N PHE A 304 -7.89 24.30 -10.82
CA PHE A 304 -8.08 23.34 -11.91
C PHE A 304 -9.25 22.42 -11.59
N GLU A 305 -10.02 22.11 -12.63
CA GLU A 305 -11.09 21.13 -12.61
C GLU A 305 -10.80 20.05 -13.64
N VAL A 306 -11.10 18.81 -13.30
CA VAL A 306 -11.16 17.68 -14.24
C VAL A 306 -12.64 17.45 -14.56
N VAL A 307 -12.99 17.54 -15.82
CA VAL A 307 -14.37 17.40 -16.32
C VAL A 307 -14.45 16.17 -17.20
N ASP A 308 -15.39 15.29 -16.94
CA ASP A 308 -15.77 14.21 -17.85
C ASP A 308 -16.57 14.82 -18.99
N VAL A 309 -16.05 14.72 -20.21
CA VAL A 309 -16.62 15.41 -21.39
C VAL A 309 -17.96 14.82 -21.78
N MET A 310 -18.21 13.55 -21.55
CA MET A 310 -19.45 12.89 -21.91
C MET A 310 -20.59 13.27 -20.97
N SER A 311 -20.34 13.23 -19.65
CA SER A 311 -21.35 13.56 -18.65
C SER A 311 -21.40 15.04 -18.29
N GLN A 312 -20.41 15.85 -18.70
CA GLN A 312 -20.22 17.26 -18.32
C GLN A 312 -20.10 17.47 -16.80
N GLN A 313 -19.74 16.41 -16.05
CA GLN A 313 -19.59 16.49 -14.61
C GLN A 313 -18.14 16.83 -14.23
N VAL A 314 -17.99 17.66 -13.22
CA VAL A 314 -16.68 17.88 -12.57
C VAL A 314 -16.39 16.66 -11.70
N VAL A 315 -15.33 15.94 -12.04
CA VAL A 315 -14.91 14.68 -11.40
C VAL A 315 -13.66 14.85 -10.54
N GLY A 316 -13.03 16.02 -10.59
CA GLY A 316 -11.92 16.40 -9.73
C GLY A 316 -11.76 17.90 -9.68
N ALA A 317 -11.33 18.43 -8.54
CA ALA A 317 -11.04 19.84 -8.35
C ALA A 317 -9.77 20.01 -7.50
N ILE A 318 -8.83 20.80 -8.00
CA ILE A 318 -7.53 21.02 -7.40
C ILE A 318 -7.25 22.50 -7.31
N SER A 319 -7.11 23.04 -6.10
CA SER A 319 -6.76 24.43 -5.87
C SER A 319 -5.47 24.52 -5.08
N LYS A 320 -4.48 25.22 -5.63
CA LYS A 320 -3.19 25.44 -4.97
C LYS A 320 -2.75 26.91 -5.11
N GLY A 321 -1.91 27.36 -4.21
CA GLY A 321 -1.29 28.66 -4.28
C GLY A 321 -0.05 28.71 -3.41
N GLY A 322 0.84 29.65 -3.76
CA GLY A 322 2.10 29.77 -3.07
C GLY A 322 2.79 31.11 -3.32
N LYS A 323 4.02 31.20 -2.84
CA LYS A 323 4.91 32.32 -3.02
C LYS A 323 6.28 31.79 -3.39
N GLU A 324 6.82 32.29 -4.51
CA GLU A 324 8.16 31.96 -4.95
C GLU A 324 9.04 33.18 -5.03
N GLY A 325 10.30 33.05 -4.64
CA GLY A 325 11.30 34.12 -4.67
C GLY A 325 12.52 33.75 -5.52
N HIS A 326 13.07 34.75 -6.25
CA HIS A 326 14.30 34.62 -6.98
C HIS A 326 14.98 36.00 -7.16
N LEU A 327 16.17 36.05 -7.75
CA LEU A 327 16.90 37.31 -8.00
C LEU A 327 16.18 38.28 -8.94
N SER A 328 15.24 37.78 -9.74
CA SER A 328 14.39 38.60 -10.61
C SER A 328 12.97 38.08 -10.62
N GLU A 329 12.00 38.94 -10.91
CA GLU A 329 10.57 38.55 -11.07
C GLU A 329 10.38 37.48 -12.15
N ARG A 330 11.12 37.59 -13.24
CA ARG A 330 11.11 36.62 -14.36
C ARG A 330 11.52 35.22 -13.89
N GLU A 331 12.58 35.14 -13.09
CA GLU A 331 13.09 33.86 -12.56
C GLU A 331 12.16 33.30 -11.48
N ALA A 332 11.57 34.16 -10.63
CA ALA A 332 10.54 33.75 -9.68
C ALA A 332 9.32 33.18 -10.39
N THR A 333 8.84 33.83 -11.47
CA THR A 333 7.76 33.31 -12.32
C THR A 333 8.11 31.97 -12.98
N ALA A 334 9.35 31.84 -13.50
CA ALA A 334 9.82 30.58 -14.08
C ALA A 334 9.85 29.43 -13.02
N LYS A 335 10.10 29.78 -11.76
CA LYS A 335 10.02 28.81 -10.66
C LYS A 335 8.60 28.38 -10.38
N VAL A 336 7.63 29.30 -10.42
CA VAL A 336 6.19 28.96 -10.33
C VAL A 336 5.79 27.95 -11.42
N ILE A 337 6.21 28.15 -12.67
CA ILE A 337 5.90 27.24 -13.78
C ILE A 337 6.46 25.84 -13.51
N ARG A 338 7.68 25.74 -12.94
CA ARG A 338 8.26 24.43 -12.56
C ARG A 338 7.49 23.75 -11.44
N VAL A 339 7.00 24.51 -10.44
CA VAL A 339 6.12 23.97 -9.40
C VAL A 339 4.84 23.40 -10.01
N MET A 340 4.22 24.12 -10.96
CA MET A 340 3.05 23.63 -11.66
C MET A 340 3.33 22.36 -12.48
N GLN A 341 4.49 22.28 -13.13
CA GLN A 341 4.89 21.08 -13.86
C GLN A 341 5.06 19.84 -12.97
N GLN A 342 5.47 20.01 -11.74
CA GLN A 342 5.75 18.90 -10.82
C GLN A 342 4.59 18.59 -9.90
N GLU A 343 4.09 19.57 -9.17
CA GLU A 343 3.09 19.35 -8.11
C GLU A 343 1.65 19.35 -8.67
N MET A 344 1.31 20.30 -9.54
CA MET A 344 -0.05 20.38 -10.05
C MET A 344 -0.36 19.21 -11.00
N SER A 345 0.60 18.81 -11.84
CA SER A 345 0.39 17.67 -12.72
C SER A 345 0.20 16.36 -11.93
N ALA A 346 0.94 16.16 -10.84
CA ALA A 346 0.78 15.00 -9.98
C ALA A 346 -0.61 14.97 -9.31
N GLU A 347 -1.08 16.11 -8.78
CA GLU A 347 -2.42 16.18 -8.16
C GLU A 347 -3.54 16.00 -9.19
N VAL A 348 -3.39 16.58 -10.38
CA VAL A 348 -4.33 16.36 -11.48
C VAL A 348 -4.34 14.89 -11.91
N ALA A 349 -3.18 14.25 -12.02
CA ALA A 349 -3.08 12.84 -12.35
C ALA A 349 -3.73 11.94 -11.28
N LYS A 350 -3.58 12.27 -10.00
CA LYS A 350 -4.29 11.57 -8.90
C LYS A 350 -5.81 11.70 -9.03
N ALA A 351 -6.32 12.90 -9.28
CA ALA A 351 -7.75 13.13 -9.45
C ALA A 351 -8.31 12.36 -10.66
N ILE A 352 -7.57 12.33 -11.76
CA ILE A 352 -7.91 11.54 -12.95
C ILE A 352 -7.95 10.06 -12.63
N ALA A 353 -6.91 9.54 -11.96
CA ALA A 353 -6.84 8.13 -11.56
C ALA A 353 -8.02 7.75 -10.65
N ALA A 354 -8.33 8.58 -9.65
CA ALA A 354 -9.47 8.34 -8.77
C ALA A 354 -10.80 8.25 -9.54
N HIS A 355 -11.02 9.13 -10.52
CA HIS A 355 -12.22 9.08 -11.35
C HIS A 355 -12.26 7.82 -12.22
N ILE A 356 -11.20 7.54 -12.97
CA ILE A 356 -11.12 6.39 -13.89
C ILE A 356 -11.37 5.08 -13.14
N TYR A 357 -10.82 4.96 -11.94
CA TYR A 357 -10.93 3.76 -11.13
C TYR A 357 -12.19 3.68 -10.25
N GLY A 358 -13.04 4.74 -10.29
CA GLY A 358 -14.28 4.78 -9.52
C GLY A 358 -14.06 4.97 -8.00
N GLU A 359 -12.96 5.60 -7.61
CA GLU A 359 -12.62 5.94 -6.23
C GLU A 359 -12.90 7.42 -5.91
N SER A 360 -13.38 8.20 -6.87
CA SER A 360 -13.70 9.61 -6.64
C SER A 360 -14.92 9.71 -5.72
N GLU A 361 -14.69 10.18 -4.50
CA GLU A 361 -15.74 10.88 -3.77
C GLU A 361 -16.07 12.16 -4.55
N LEU A 362 -17.36 12.57 -4.56
CA LEU A 362 -17.76 13.85 -5.15
C LEU A 362 -16.80 14.93 -4.64
N PRO A 363 -16.17 15.72 -5.54
CA PRO A 363 -15.18 16.68 -5.11
C PRO A 363 -15.81 17.61 -4.08
N ALA A 364 -15.25 17.65 -2.87
CA ALA A 364 -15.53 18.72 -1.96
C ALA A 364 -15.24 20.03 -2.69
N GLU A 365 -16.11 21.02 -2.58
CA GLU A 365 -15.93 22.33 -3.21
C GLU A 365 -14.47 22.77 -2.96
N ALA A 366 -13.69 22.93 -4.03
CA ALA A 366 -12.27 23.18 -3.91
C ALA A 366 -12.05 24.48 -3.13
N ILE A 367 -11.47 24.36 -1.94
CA ILE A 367 -11.19 25.51 -1.08
C ILE A 367 -10.08 26.31 -1.75
N ARG A 368 -10.43 27.48 -2.30
CA ARG A 368 -9.45 28.39 -2.90
C ARG A 368 -8.40 28.79 -1.88
N PRO A 369 -7.11 28.80 -2.25
CA PRO A 369 -6.05 29.25 -1.37
C PRO A 369 -6.32 30.66 -0.86
N ALA A 370 -6.00 30.92 0.41
CA ALA A 370 -6.14 32.23 1.00
C ALA A 370 -5.36 33.30 0.20
N GLY A 371 -6.06 34.36 -0.22
CA GLY A 371 -5.48 35.45 -0.99
C GLY A 371 -5.50 35.27 -2.51
N CYS A 372 -6.15 34.22 -3.03
CA CYS A 372 -6.38 34.09 -4.47
C CYS A 372 -7.40 35.13 -4.96
N PRO A 373 -7.07 35.98 -5.95
CA PRO A 373 -8.01 36.97 -6.46
C PRO A 373 -9.23 36.30 -7.09
N ARG A 374 -10.42 36.85 -6.84
CA ARG A 374 -11.64 36.40 -7.53
C ARG A 374 -11.60 36.83 -8.98
N GLU A 375 -12.26 36.07 -9.84
CA GLU A 375 -12.45 36.43 -11.25
C GLU A 375 -13.05 37.84 -11.35
N GLY A 376 -12.42 38.75 -12.09
CA GLY A 376 -12.86 40.14 -12.24
C GLY A 376 -12.27 41.16 -11.26
N SER A 377 -11.62 40.76 -10.17
CA SER A 377 -10.91 41.70 -9.29
C SER A 377 -9.49 41.94 -9.84
N ARG A 378 -9.31 42.95 -10.70
CA ARG A 378 -7.98 43.52 -10.94
C ARG A 378 -7.43 43.99 -9.61
N ALA A 379 -6.29 43.44 -9.19
CA ALA A 379 -5.57 43.99 -8.06
C ALA A 379 -5.36 45.49 -8.32
N LYS A 380 -6.00 46.33 -7.49
CA LYS A 380 -5.67 47.78 -7.50
C LYS A 380 -4.18 47.91 -7.17
N PRO A 381 -3.40 48.63 -8.00
CA PRO A 381 -2.02 48.92 -7.64
C PRO A 381 -2.06 49.60 -6.24
N ALA A 382 -1.21 49.11 -5.33
CA ALA A 382 -1.07 49.73 -4.01
C ALA A 382 -0.74 51.18 -4.22
N THR A 383 -1.65 52.05 -3.81
CA THR A 383 -1.47 53.51 -3.81
C THR A 383 -0.25 53.77 -2.91
N ALA A 384 0.84 54.28 -3.51
CA ALA A 384 1.99 54.74 -2.77
C ALA A 384 1.49 55.84 -1.80
N ILE A 385 1.54 55.57 -0.50
CA ILE A 385 1.41 56.60 0.54
C ILE A 385 2.76 57.23 0.68
N HIS A 386 2.83 58.49 0.33
CA HIS A 386 4.00 59.38 0.50
C HIS A 386 4.37 59.55 2.00
#